data_b10c89935bfedf4c558a8105c7a88f86
#
_entry.id   b10c89935bfedf4c558a8105c7a88f86
#
_cell.length_a   1.000
_cell.length_b   1.000
_cell.length_c   1.000
_cell.angle_alpha   90.00
_cell.angle_beta   90.00
_cell.angle_gamma   90.00
#
_symmetry.space_group_name_H-M   'P 1'
#
loop_
_entity.id
_entity.type
_entity.pdbx_description
1 polymer ?
#
loop_
_entity_poly.entity_id
_entity_poly.type
_entity_poly.pdbx_seq_one_letter_code
_entity_poly.pdbx_strand_id
1 'polypeptide(L)'
;MSWPPKSPSGLIGAEIAGYKVERELGRGGMAVVYCARDLRLGRTVALKLLAPEYTRNDAFRRRFAQESRVAAAIEHPNIVPVFEAGEFDGVLYIAMCYVCGHDLRALIDREGPLPVPVVLRIAAQLASALDAAHARDLVHRDVKPGNVLVAKGVDSDHPEHVYLTDFGLAKKSLSLTGFTTAGEFVGTLDYVAPERIAGRPVDGRADQYSLACVVHEVLVGTPPFQREDHLELLWAHQYDPPPLLSKERPDIPAVADDVLQRALAKPPDDRYGSCLEFVAALRTALGGAAPRRRTPTLVDERVGALPDGSADPCGDARGDRAVDARPDPEPPAWAGPVFRGPAESPFNRRIMC
;
A
#
# COMPACT_ATOMS: atom_id res chain seq x y z
N MET A 1 -12.38 -23.65 20.28
CA MET A 1 -10.98 -23.18 20.30
C MET A 1 -10.93 -21.78 20.90
N SER A 2 -9.98 -21.47 21.80
CA SER A 2 -9.83 -20.11 22.35
C SER A 2 -9.17 -19.22 21.29
N TRP A 3 -9.75 -18.07 20.99
CA TRP A 3 -9.22 -17.07 20.07
C TRP A 3 -8.59 -15.91 20.86
N PRO A 4 -7.49 -15.29 20.36
CA PRO A 4 -6.61 -15.89 19.36
C PRO A 4 -5.96 -17.15 19.91
N PRO A 5 -5.62 -18.14 19.09
CA PRO A 5 -4.89 -19.31 19.59
C PRO A 5 -3.61 -18.80 20.27
N LYS A 6 -3.36 -19.24 21.50
CA LYS A 6 -2.23 -18.80 22.35
C LYS A 6 -0.84 -19.09 21.73
N SER A 7 -0.82 -19.83 20.62
CA SER A 7 0.37 -20.15 19.84
C SER A 7 0.17 -19.71 18.39
N PRO A 8 1.18 -19.07 17.73
CA PRO A 8 1.16 -18.74 16.29
C PRO A 8 0.86 -19.95 15.40
N SER A 9 1.19 -21.15 15.87
CA SER A 9 1.00 -22.41 15.15
C SER A 9 -0.41 -23.00 15.22
N GLY A 10 -1.33 -22.42 15.98
CA GLY A 10 -2.64 -23.04 16.29
C GLY A 10 -3.59 -23.23 15.09
N LEU A 11 -3.40 -22.51 14.00
CA LEU A 11 -4.19 -22.65 12.78
C LEU A 11 -3.38 -23.09 11.56
N ILE A 12 -2.07 -23.23 11.67
CA ILE A 12 -1.23 -23.70 10.56
C ILE A 12 -1.62 -25.14 10.21
N GLY A 13 -1.89 -25.38 8.93
CA GLY A 13 -2.38 -26.66 8.41
C GLY A 13 -3.90 -26.82 8.46
N ALA A 14 -4.63 -25.95 9.18
CA ALA A 14 -6.09 -25.97 9.21
C ALA A 14 -6.70 -25.46 7.89
N GLU A 15 -7.91 -25.95 7.59
CA GLU A 15 -8.73 -25.45 6.50
C GLU A 15 -9.81 -24.53 7.06
N ILE A 16 -9.91 -23.31 6.50
CA ILE A 16 -10.88 -22.29 6.87
C ILE A 16 -11.55 -21.80 5.60
N ALA A 17 -12.84 -22.00 5.44
CA ALA A 17 -13.63 -21.57 4.29
C ALA A 17 -13.05 -22.01 2.92
N GLY A 18 -12.38 -23.18 2.85
CA GLY A 18 -11.74 -23.68 1.62
C GLY A 18 -10.33 -23.12 1.38
N TYR A 19 -9.74 -22.46 2.39
CA TYR A 19 -8.37 -21.95 2.39
C TYR A 19 -7.52 -22.75 3.37
N LYS A 20 -6.45 -23.39 2.91
CA LYS A 20 -5.48 -24.07 3.77
C LYS A 20 -4.45 -23.10 4.28
N VAL A 21 -4.40 -22.89 5.60
CA VAL A 21 -3.47 -21.99 6.26
C VAL A 21 -2.05 -22.57 6.22
N GLU A 22 -1.09 -21.82 5.66
CA GLU A 22 0.30 -22.25 5.51
C GLU A 22 1.25 -21.62 6.53
N ARG A 23 1.15 -20.29 6.74
CA ARG A 23 1.99 -19.55 7.71
C ARG A 23 1.35 -18.23 8.11
N GLU A 24 1.71 -17.71 9.27
CA GLU A 24 1.33 -16.35 9.69
C GLU A 24 2.16 -15.30 8.94
N LEU A 25 1.48 -14.23 8.45
CA LEU A 25 2.11 -13.08 7.82
C LEU A 25 2.25 -11.91 8.79
N GLY A 26 1.26 -11.73 9.65
CA GLY A 26 1.26 -10.63 10.62
C GLY A 26 0.09 -10.76 11.60
N ARG A 27 0.24 -10.10 12.75
CA ARG A 27 -0.75 -10.09 13.84
C ARG A 27 -0.95 -8.67 14.34
N GLY A 28 -2.23 -8.26 14.42
CA GLY A 28 -2.64 -7.00 15.04
C GLY A 28 -3.66 -7.23 16.13
N GLY A 29 -4.03 -6.19 16.85
CA GLY A 29 -5.01 -6.29 17.94
C GLY A 29 -6.41 -6.77 17.52
N MET A 30 -6.80 -6.57 16.25
CA MET A 30 -8.14 -6.89 15.74
C MET A 30 -8.17 -8.09 14.79
N ALA A 31 -7.05 -8.55 14.28
CA ALA A 31 -6.99 -9.59 13.26
C ALA A 31 -5.62 -10.25 13.18
N VAL A 32 -5.60 -11.44 12.61
CA VAL A 32 -4.37 -12.12 12.21
C VAL A 32 -4.44 -12.37 10.70
N VAL A 33 -3.34 -12.13 10.00
CA VAL A 33 -3.22 -12.37 8.56
C VAL A 33 -2.33 -13.58 8.33
N TYR A 34 -2.81 -14.50 7.50
CA TYR A 34 -2.09 -15.71 7.13
C TYR A 34 -1.83 -15.75 5.63
N CYS A 35 -0.71 -16.34 5.24
CA CYS A 35 -0.54 -16.89 3.91
C CYS A 35 -1.34 -18.20 3.86
N ALA A 36 -2.21 -18.34 2.89
CA ALA A 36 -3.04 -19.51 2.73
C ALA A 36 -3.16 -19.92 1.26
N ARG A 37 -3.46 -21.18 1.02
CA ARG A 37 -3.73 -21.72 -0.33
C ARG A 37 -5.23 -21.87 -0.53
N ASP A 38 -5.76 -21.20 -1.54
CA ASP A 38 -7.12 -21.42 -2.04
C ASP A 38 -7.18 -22.85 -2.66
N LEU A 39 -7.89 -23.76 -2.02
CA LEU A 39 -7.96 -25.17 -2.43
C LEU A 39 -8.78 -25.37 -3.71
N ARG A 40 -9.64 -24.42 -4.06
CA ARG A 40 -10.50 -24.47 -5.26
C ARG A 40 -9.73 -24.06 -6.51
N LEU A 41 -8.88 -23.03 -6.39
CA LEU A 41 -8.16 -22.41 -7.52
C LEU A 41 -6.65 -22.69 -7.51
N GLY A 42 -6.12 -23.31 -6.44
CA GLY A 42 -4.71 -23.66 -6.31
C GLY A 42 -3.75 -22.47 -6.18
N ARG A 43 -4.27 -21.28 -5.86
CA ARG A 43 -3.48 -20.04 -5.75
C ARG A 43 -3.16 -19.69 -4.30
N THR A 44 -2.09 -18.93 -4.10
CA THR A 44 -1.74 -18.35 -2.80
C THR A 44 -2.53 -17.06 -2.55
N VAL A 45 -3.06 -16.89 -1.34
CA VAL A 45 -3.84 -15.74 -0.91
C VAL A 45 -3.34 -15.22 0.45
N ALA A 46 -3.61 -13.97 0.78
CA ALA A 46 -3.55 -13.47 2.14
C ALA A 46 -4.94 -13.62 2.76
N LEU A 47 -5.03 -14.41 3.83
CA LEU A 47 -6.26 -14.69 4.55
C LEU A 47 -6.25 -13.94 5.89
N LYS A 48 -7.06 -12.90 5.99
CA LYS A 48 -7.23 -12.11 7.21
C LYS A 48 -8.39 -12.66 8.01
N LEU A 49 -8.14 -13.03 9.27
CA LEU A 49 -9.15 -13.52 10.21
C LEU A 49 -9.36 -12.47 11.31
N LEU A 50 -10.59 -12.06 11.53
CA LEU A 50 -10.93 -11.09 12.55
C LEU A 50 -11.13 -11.78 13.91
N ALA A 51 -10.79 -11.08 14.98
CA ALA A 51 -10.96 -11.60 16.32
C ALA A 51 -12.46 -11.81 16.65
N PRO A 52 -12.85 -12.92 17.32
CA PRO A 52 -14.23 -13.30 17.55
C PRO A 52 -15.05 -12.29 18.36
N GLU A 53 -14.40 -11.42 19.11
CA GLU A 53 -15.06 -10.36 19.86
C GLU A 53 -15.86 -9.44 18.94
N TYR A 54 -15.40 -9.25 17.73
CA TYR A 54 -16.05 -8.41 16.71
C TYR A 54 -17.23 -9.13 16.04
N THR A 55 -17.20 -10.48 15.95
CA THR A 55 -18.28 -11.26 15.35
C THR A 55 -19.53 -11.33 16.20
N ARG A 56 -19.43 -11.08 17.52
CA ARG A 56 -20.56 -11.06 18.44
C ARG A 56 -21.47 -9.84 18.27
N ASN A 57 -21.02 -8.81 17.56
CA ASN A 57 -21.77 -7.58 17.35
C ASN A 57 -22.41 -7.58 15.96
N ASP A 58 -23.74 -7.76 15.88
CA ASP A 58 -24.47 -7.81 14.61
C ASP A 58 -24.37 -6.50 13.80
N ALA A 59 -24.25 -5.36 14.45
CA ALA A 59 -24.04 -4.09 13.76
C ALA A 59 -22.65 -4.03 13.11
N PHE A 60 -21.65 -4.63 13.74
CA PHE A 60 -20.32 -4.78 13.18
C PHE A 60 -20.33 -5.74 11.98
N ARG A 61 -20.98 -6.90 12.10
CA ARG A 61 -21.09 -7.90 11.02
C ARG A 61 -21.73 -7.31 9.76
N ARG A 62 -22.86 -6.59 9.91
CA ARG A 62 -23.54 -5.94 8.78
C ARG A 62 -22.65 -4.89 8.09
N ARG A 63 -21.95 -4.07 8.88
CA ARG A 63 -21.01 -3.07 8.32
C ARG A 63 -19.83 -3.72 7.63
N PHE A 64 -19.22 -4.73 8.26
CA PHE A 64 -18.14 -5.50 7.66
C PHE A 64 -18.55 -6.06 6.29
N ALA A 65 -19.71 -6.70 6.20
CA ALA A 65 -20.20 -7.25 4.94
C ALA A 65 -20.43 -6.17 3.87
N GLN A 66 -20.96 -5.01 4.25
CA GLN A 66 -21.18 -3.88 3.33
C GLN A 66 -19.87 -3.26 2.86
N GLU A 67 -18.97 -2.93 3.78
CA GLU A 67 -17.69 -2.29 3.46
C GLU A 67 -16.79 -3.24 2.67
N SER A 68 -16.79 -4.54 2.97
CA SER A 68 -16.07 -5.56 2.19
C SER A 68 -16.57 -5.64 0.75
N ARG A 69 -17.88 -5.52 0.51
CA ARG A 69 -18.45 -5.49 -0.86
C ARG A 69 -17.97 -4.26 -1.63
N VAL A 70 -17.95 -3.09 -0.97
CA VAL A 70 -17.48 -1.86 -1.61
C VAL A 70 -15.98 -1.99 -1.94
N ALA A 71 -15.17 -2.47 -0.99
CA ALA A 71 -13.74 -2.68 -1.19
C ALA A 71 -13.45 -3.69 -2.32
N ALA A 72 -14.22 -4.78 -2.39
CA ALA A 72 -14.09 -5.79 -3.45
C ALA A 72 -14.50 -5.28 -4.84
N ALA A 73 -15.32 -4.23 -4.91
CA ALA A 73 -15.75 -3.62 -6.18
C ALA A 73 -14.77 -2.55 -6.69
N ILE A 74 -13.69 -2.26 -5.95
CA ILE A 74 -12.69 -1.29 -6.40
C ILE A 74 -11.61 -2.02 -7.20
N GLU A 75 -11.62 -1.81 -8.50
CA GLU A 75 -10.54 -2.25 -9.39
C GLU A 75 -9.54 -1.10 -9.57
N HIS A 76 -8.37 -1.23 -8.97
CA HIS A 76 -7.30 -0.24 -9.08
C HIS A 76 -5.92 -0.92 -8.96
N PRO A 77 -4.93 -0.55 -9.78
CA PRO A 77 -3.61 -1.20 -9.78
C PRO A 77 -2.87 -1.09 -8.45
N ASN A 78 -3.19 -0.09 -7.63
CA ASN A 78 -2.53 0.17 -6.36
C ASN A 78 -3.42 -0.13 -5.13
N ILE A 79 -4.46 -0.94 -5.30
CA ILE A 79 -5.28 -1.47 -4.19
C ILE A 79 -5.19 -2.98 -4.22
N VAL A 80 -4.98 -3.61 -3.05
CA VAL A 80 -4.96 -5.07 -2.95
C VAL A 80 -6.34 -5.63 -3.32
N PRO A 81 -6.45 -6.46 -4.37
CA PRO A 81 -7.72 -7.08 -4.75
C PRO A 81 -8.28 -7.97 -3.64
N VAL A 82 -9.55 -7.77 -3.27
CA VAL A 82 -10.30 -8.65 -2.37
C VAL A 82 -11.02 -9.69 -3.20
N PHE A 83 -10.76 -10.97 -2.92
CA PHE A 83 -11.37 -12.09 -3.65
C PHE A 83 -12.68 -12.56 -3.01
N GLU A 84 -12.70 -12.60 -1.69
CA GLU A 84 -13.83 -13.10 -0.91
C GLU A 84 -13.83 -12.49 0.49
N ALA A 85 -15.00 -12.23 1.02
CA ALA A 85 -15.20 -11.91 2.43
C ALA A 85 -16.42 -12.65 2.96
N GLY A 86 -16.32 -13.21 4.15
CA GLY A 86 -17.39 -14.03 4.70
C GLY A 86 -17.22 -14.33 6.18
N GLU A 87 -17.99 -15.34 6.61
CA GLU A 87 -17.93 -15.87 7.95
C GLU A 87 -17.83 -17.40 7.88
N PHE A 88 -16.95 -17.96 8.68
CA PHE A 88 -16.75 -19.39 8.83
C PHE A 88 -16.60 -19.74 10.31
N ASP A 89 -17.44 -20.64 10.81
CA ASP A 89 -17.48 -21.04 12.24
C ASP A 89 -17.50 -19.87 13.24
N GLY A 90 -18.26 -18.80 12.91
CA GLY A 90 -18.37 -17.63 13.74
C GLY A 90 -17.15 -16.69 13.68
N VAL A 91 -16.22 -16.89 12.73
CA VAL A 91 -15.07 -16.03 12.48
C VAL A 91 -15.24 -15.29 11.16
N LEU A 92 -15.16 -13.96 11.18
CA LEU A 92 -15.14 -13.16 9.96
C LEU A 92 -13.78 -13.27 9.27
N TYR A 93 -13.78 -13.44 7.94
CA TYR A 93 -12.56 -13.52 7.16
C TYR A 93 -12.61 -12.67 5.90
N ILE A 94 -11.42 -12.30 5.41
CA ILE A 94 -11.19 -11.70 4.09
C ILE A 94 -10.07 -12.46 3.41
N ALA A 95 -10.33 -13.00 2.21
CA ALA A 95 -9.31 -13.54 1.33
C ALA A 95 -8.97 -12.49 0.26
N MET A 96 -7.69 -12.15 0.14
CA MET A 96 -7.21 -11.10 -0.76
C MET A 96 -5.93 -11.54 -1.48
N CYS A 97 -5.52 -10.79 -2.47
CA CYS A 97 -4.28 -11.05 -3.20
C CYS A 97 -3.08 -11.08 -2.25
N TYR A 98 -2.28 -12.14 -2.36
CA TYR A 98 -1.00 -12.21 -1.67
C TYR A 98 0.03 -11.41 -2.46
N VAL A 99 0.50 -10.31 -1.89
CA VAL A 99 1.55 -9.46 -2.47
C VAL A 99 2.91 -9.94 -1.97
N CYS A 100 3.76 -10.35 -2.89
CA CYS A 100 5.15 -10.70 -2.57
C CYS A 100 5.98 -9.41 -2.43
N GLY A 101 6.30 -9.02 -1.21
CA GLY A 101 7.01 -7.79 -0.91
C GLY A 101 7.13 -7.56 0.59
N HIS A 102 7.38 -6.32 0.95
CA HIS A 102 7.43 -5.84 2.34
C HIS A 102 6.42 -4.70 2.51
N ASP A 103 6.00 -4.44 3.72
CA ASP A 103 5.31 -3.19 4.00
C ASP A 103 6.29 -2.00 4.03
N LEU A 104 5.75 -0.80 3.86
CA LEU A 104 6.53 0.44 3.82
C LEU A 104 7.20 0.73 5.17
N ARG A 105 6.63 0.24 6.30
CA ARG A 105 7.24 0.35 7.62
C ARG A 105 8.57 -0.40 7.67
N ALA A 106 8.56 -1.67 7.26
CA ALA A 106 9.77 -2.49 7.20
C ALA A 106 10.82 -1.91 6.22
N LEU A 107 10.37 -1.24 5.15
CA LEU A 107 11.29 -0.54 4.24
C LEU A 107 11.94 0.66 4.92
N ILE A 108 11.18 1.51 5.61
CA ILE A 108 11.71 2.66 6.35
C ILE A 108 12.66 2.20 7.46
N ASP A 109 12.31 1.17 8.21
CA ASP A 109 13.14 0.65 9.31
C ASP A 109 14.48 0.11 8.81
N ARG A 110 14.51 -0.45 7.59
CA ARG A 110 15.73 -1.00 6.98
C ARG A 110 16.60 0.05 6.29
N GLU A 111 16.00 0.94 5.52
CA GLU A 111 16.71 1.86 4.62
C GLU A 111 16.87 3.27 5.23
N GLY A 112 16.08 3.60 6.25
CA GLY A 112 15.94 4.97 6.75
C GLY A 112 15.15 5.87 5.79
N PRO A 113 15.43 7.19 5.82
CA PRO A 113 14.80 8.15 4.91
C PRO A 113 15.04 7.82 3.44
N LEU A 114 13.97 7.78 2.65
CA LEU A 114 14.07 7.42 1.23
C LEU A 114 14.42 8.63 0.34
N PRO A 115 15.04 8.40 -0.84
CA PRO A 115 15.29 9.44 -1.82
C PRO A 115 13.99 10.06 -2.34
N VAL A 116 13.99 11.40 -2.54
CA VAL A 116 12.83 12.16 -3.02
C VAL A 116 12.14 11.54 -4.25
N PRO A 117 12.85 11.07 -5.30
CA PRO A 117 12.18 10.44 -6.45
C PRO A 117 11.41 9.17 -6.08
N VAL A 118 11.90 8.36 -5.15
CA VAL A 118 11.22 7.16 -4.65
C VAL A 118 9.95 7.55 -3.91
N VAL A 119 10.05 8.52 -2.99
CA VAL A 119 8.90 9.03 -2.21
C VAL A 119 7.81 9.55 -3.13
N LEU A 120 8.16 10.33 -4.16
CA LEU A 120 7.19 10.87 -5.12
C LEU A 120 6.48 9.77 -5.94
N ARG A 121 7.19 8.68 -6.28
CA ARG A 121 6.56 7.52 -6.97
C ARG A 121 5.59 6.79 -6.06
N ILE A 122 5.99 6.51 -4.82
CA ILE A 122 5.14 5.85 -3.81
C ILE A 122 3.92 6.72 -3.50
N ALA A 123 4.12 8.01 -3.21
CA ALA A 123 3.04 8.94 -2.87
C ALA A 123 2.02 9.09 -4.01
N ALA A 124 2.48 9.13 -5.28
CA ALA A 124 1.58 9.23 -6.43
C ALA A 124 0.68 8.00 -6.59
N GLN A 125 1.21 6.80 -6.36
CA GLN A 125 0.44 5.56 -6.41
C GLN A 125 -0.57 5.49 -5.27
N LEU A 126 -0.17 5.86 -4.04
CA LEU A 126 -1.06 5.92 -2.89
C LEU A 126 -2.18 6.95 -3.08
N ALA A 127 -1.84 8.15 -3.56
CA ALA A 127 -2.83 9.19 -3.85
C ALA A 127 -3.87 8.73 -4.87
N SER A 128 -3.43 8.06 -5.94
CA SER A 128 -4.31 7.49 -6.95
C SER A 128 -5.26 6.44 -6.36
N ALA A 129 -4.74 5.55 -5.50
CA ALA A 129 -5.53 4.52 -4.82
C ALA A 129 -6.58 5.13 -3.87
N LEU A 130 -6.17 6.12 -3.08
CA LEU A 130 -7.06 6.80 -2.14
C LEU A 130 -8.18 7.56 -2.86
N ASP A 131 -7.85 8.36 -3.87
CA ASP A 131 -8.85 9.12 -4.63
C ASP A 131 -9.82 8.18 -5.38
N ALA A 132 -9.35 7.02 -5.88
CA ALA A 132 -10.22 6.00 -6.48
C ALA A 132 -11.22 5.40 -5.47
N ALA A 133 -10.84 5.23 -4.21
CA ALA A 133 -11.72 4.80 -3.13
C ALA A 133 -12.69 5.92 -2.72
N HIS A 134 -12.20 7.15 -2.58
CA HIS A 134 -13.02 8.31 -2.22
C HIS A 134 -14.12 8.59 -3.26
N ALA A 135 -13.85 8.37 -4.55
CA ALA A 135 -14.84 8.46 -5.61
C ALA A 135 -16.00 7.45 -5.48
N ARG A 136 -15.87 6.46 -4.58
CA ARG A 136 -16.91 5.48 -4.23
C ARG A 136 -17.39 5.62 -2.77
N ASP A 137 -17.21 6.81 -2.19
CA ASP A 137 -17.56 7.12 -0.80
C ASP A 137 -16.89 6.19 0.24
N LEU A 138 -15.77 5.55 -0.14
CA LEU A 138 -15.00 4.71 0.77
C LEU A 138 -13.76 5.47 1.28
N VAL A 139 -13.78 5.81 2.56
CA VAL A 139 -12.64 6.42 3.27
C VAL A 139 -11.83 5.32 3.94
N HIS A 140 -10.51 5.33 3.76
CA HIS A 140 -9.62 4.28 4.26
C HIS A 140 -9.48 4.29 5.79
N ARG A 141 -9.34 5.45 6.41
CA ARG A 141 -9.27 5.69 7.88
C ARG A 141 -8.09 5.08 8.62
N ASP A 142 -7.17 4.42 7.95
CA ASP A 142 -5.98 3.82 8.56
C ASP A 142 -4.77 3.84 7.60
N VAL A 143 -4.58 4.95 6.91
CA VAL A 143 -3.42 5.15 6.04
C VAL A 143 -2.19 5.28 6.93
N LYS A 144 -1.26 4.33 6.78
CA LYS A 144 0.01 4.25 7.54
C LYS A 144 0.99 3.35 6.80
N PRO A 145 2.31 3.42 7.07
CA PRO A 145 3.30 2.60 6.39
C PRO A 145 3.05 1.08 6.46
N GLY A 146 2.55 0.57 7.59
CA GLY A 146 2.25 -0.87 7.73
C GLY A 146 1.08 -1.37 6.87
N ASN A 147 0.25 -0.46 6.31
CA ASN A 147 -0.84 -0.79 5.41
C ASN A 147 -0.50 -0.52 3.93
N VAL A 148 0.76 -0.25 3.63
CA VAL A 148 1.29 -0.01 2.29
C VAL A 148 2.27 -1.11 1.95
N LEU A 149 1.91 -2.01 1.05
CA LEU A 149 2.78 -3.07 0.58
C LEU A 149 3.59 -2.57 -0.63
N VAL A 150 4.90 -2.76 -0.58
CA VAL A 150 5.83 -2.40 -1.66
C VAL A 150 6.34 -3.69 -2.28
N ALA A 151 5.91 -3.97 -3.50
CA ALA A 151 6.42 -5.05 -4.31
C ALA A 151 7.54 -4.54 -5.23
N LYS A 152 8.43 -5.42 -5.65
CA LYS A 152 9.41 -5.06 -6.69
C LYS A 152 8.68 -4.80 -8.00
N GLY A 153 8.98 -3.67 -8.62
CA GLY A 153 8.45 -3.30 -9.93
C GLY A 153 8.85 -4.29 -11.01
N VAL A 154 8.09 -4.28 -12.09
CA VAL A 154 8.25 -5.21 -13.21
C VAL A 154 9.28 -4.71 -14.22
N ASP A 155 9.57 -3.42 -14.21
CA ASP A 155 10.47 -2.77 -15.15
C ASP A 155 11.36 -1.71 -14.48
N SER A 156 12.38 -1.21 -15.21
CA SER A 156 13.33 -0.21 -14.72
C SER A 156 12.69 1.16 -14.45
N ASP A 157 11.58 1.47 -15.12
CA ASP A 157 10.91 2.77 -15.01
C ASP A 157 9.96 2.81 -13.80
N HIS A 158 9.54 1.63 -13.31
CA HIS A 158 8.67 1.46 -12.15
C HIS A 158 9.26 0.43 -11.17
N PRO A 159 10.39 0.76 -10.54
CA PRO A 159 11.11 -0.18 -9.67
C PRO A 159 10.33 -0.57 -8.41
N GLU A 160 9.37 0.26 -7.95
CA GLU A 160 8.48 -0.03 -6.84
C GLU A 160 7.03 -0.02 -7.31
N HIS A 161 6.30 -1.10 -7.06
CA HIS A 161 4.85 -1.14 -7.20
C HIS A 161 4.21 -1.14 -5.81
N VAL A 162 3.29 -0.22 -5.58
CA VAL A 162 2.66 -0.02 -4.27
C VAL A 162 1.23 -0.53 -4.28
N TYR A 163 0.86 -1.25 -3.22
CA TYR A 163 -0.51 -1.66 -2.96
C TYR A 163 -0.98 -1.14 -1.60
N LEU A 164 -2.10 -0.42 -1.59
CA LEU A 164 -2.81 -0.06 -0.38
C LEU A 164 -3.68 -1.25 0.07
N THR A 165 -3.56 -1.65 1.33
CA THR A 165 -4.32 -2.75 1.92
C THR A 165 -5.06 -2.28 3.17
N ASP A 166 -5.96 -3.12 3.69
CA ASP A 166 -6.61 -2.90 4.98
C ASP A 166 -7.43 -1.63 5.06
N PHE A 167 -8.29 -1.39 4.05
CA PHE A 167 -9.36 -0.41 4.20
C PHE A 167 -10.06 -0.63 5.54
N GLY A 168 -10.17 0.43 6.35
CA GLY A 168 -10.53 0.37 7.77
C GLY A 168 -11.90 -0.23 8.10
N LEU A 169 -12.19 -1.40 7.50
CA LEU A 169 -13.43 -2.15 7.58
C LEU A 169 -13.89 -2.41 9.04
N ALA A 170 -12.94 -2.44 9.96
CA ALA A 170 -13.20 -2.65 11.37
C ALA A 170 -13.18 -1.36 12.22
N LYS A 171 -12.60 -0.25 11.72
CA LYS A 171 -12.31 0.95 12.55
C LYS A 171 -13.43 1.99 12.63
N LYS A 172 -14.42 1.94 11.73
CA LYS A 172 -15.60 2.83 11.80
C LYS A 172 -16.45 2.61 13.05
N SER A 173 -16.38 1.41 13.63
CA SER A 173 -17.17 1.04 14.80
C SER A 173 -16.53 1.40 16.13
N LEU A 174 -15.24 1.67 16.15
CA LEU A 174 -14.51 2.13 17.32
C LEU A 174 -14.50 3.65 17.30
N SER A 175 -15.61 4.26 17.70
CA SER A 175 -15.60 5.67 18.06
C SER A 175 -14.58 5.87 19.18
N LEU A 176 -13.90 7.02 19.16
CA LEU A 176 -12.94 7.42 20.22
C LEU A 176 -13.57 7.45 21.64
N THR A 177 -14.90 7.28 21.78
CA THR A 177 -15.58 7.02 23.06
C THR A 177 -15.15 5.71 23.72
N GLY A 178 -14.44 4.80 23.02
CA GLY A 178 -13.74 3.66 23.61
C GLY A 178 -12.44 4.01 24.35
N PHE A 179 -11.98 5.26 24.31
CA PHE A 179 -10.80 5.72 25.05
C PHE A 179 -10.90 5.61 26.57
N THR A 180 -12.10 5.53 27.09
CA THR A 180 -12.32 5.65 28.54
C THR A 180 -12.44 4.34 29.30
N THR A 181 -12.51 3.18 28.63
CA THR A 181 -12.88 1.96 29.34
C THR A 181 -11.78 0.88 29.42
N ALA A 182 -10.70 0.94 28.64
CA ALA A 182 -9.71 -0.15 28.62
C ALA A 182 -8.23 0.25 28.52
N GLY A 183 -7.86 1.53 28.40
CA GLY A 183 -6.45 1.93 28.34
C GLY A 183 -5.65 1.43 27.13
N GLU A 184 -6.26 0.63 26.25
CA GLU A 184 -5.61 0.11 25.03
C GLU A 184 -6.23 0.76 23.80
N PHE A 185 -5.51 1.69 23.19
CA PHE A 185 -5.85 2.19 21.87
C PHE A 185 -5.48 1.16 20.81
N VAL A 186 -6.48 0.61 20.13
CA VAL A 186 -6.24 -0.33 19.03
C VAL A 186 -5.92 0.47 17.76
N GLY A 187 -4.66 0.81 17.55
CA GLY A 187 -4.18 1.46 16.33
C GLY A 187 -3.03 2.42 16.57
N THR A 188 -2.32 2.73 15.51
CA THR A 188 -1.22 3.70 15.53
C THR A 188 -1.80 5.11 15.49
N LEU A 189 -1.48 5.95 16.47
CA LEU A 189 -1.97 7.33 16.58
C LEU A 189 -1.21 8.33 15.69
N ASP A 190 0.00 7.97 15.24
CA ASP A 190 0.95 8.84 14.55
C ASP A 190 0.44 9.44 13.21
N TYR A 191 -0.67 8.92 12.68
CA TYR A 191 -1.23 9.31 11.39
C TYR A 191 -2.68 9.77 11.47
N VAL A 192 -3.22 9.91 12.70
CA VAL A 192 -4.64 10.18 12.90
C VAL A 192 -4.98 11.63 12.58
N ALA A 193 -6.03 11.84 11.77
CA ALA A 193 -6.48 13.19 11.42
C ALA A 193 -7.19 13.90 12.60
N PRO A 194 -7.04 15.23 12.76
CA PRO A 194 -7.63 16.01 13.85
C PRO A 194 -9.15 15.85 13.99
N GLU A 195 -9.90 15.85 12.87
CA GLU A 195 -11.35 15.68 12.88
C GLU A 195 -11.78 14.32 13.40
N ARG A 196 -10.96 13.28 13.19
CA ARG A 196 -11.23 11.95 13.72
C ARG A 196 -11.01 11.89 15.23
N ILE A 197 -9.98 12.57 15.74
CA ILE A 197 -9.74 12.73 17.19
C ILE A 197 -10.91 13.47 17.84
N ALA A 198 -11.41 14.53 17.16
CA ALA A 198 -12.51 15.35 17.65
C ALA A 198 -13.90 14.68 17.50
N GLY A 199 -13.99 13.47 16.93
CA GLY A 199 -15.26 12.78 16.69
C GLY A 199 -16.16 13.48 15.67
N ARG A 200 -15.61 14.33 14.81
CA ARG A 200 -16.32 15.03 13.73
C ARG A 200 -16.54 14.11 12.51
N PRO A 201 -17.43 14.47 11.59
CA PRO A 201 -17.56 13.75 10.31
C PRO A 201 -16.21 13.65 9.58
N VAL A 202 -15.93 12.47 9.04
CA VAL A 202 -14.66 12.13 8.38
C VAL A 202 -14.94 11.81 6.92
N ASP A 203 -14.24 12.51 6.02
CA ASP A 203 -14.23 12.27 4.57
C ASP A 203 -12.81 11.94 4.07
N GLY A 204 -12.62 11.90 2.75
CA GLY A 204 -11.32 11.57 2.12
C GLY A 204 -10.16 12.47 2.53
N ARG A 205 -10.43 13.69 3.02
CA ARG A 205 -9.39 14.62 3.48
C ARG A 205 -8.70 14.16 4.78
N ALA A 206 -9.34 13.25 5.53
CA ALA A 206 -8.66 12.60 6.65
C ALA A 206 -7.58 11.63 6.17
N ASP A 207 -7.82 10.90 5.09
CA ASP A 207 -6.80 10.04 4.48
C ASP A 207 -5.68 10.85 3.83
N GLN A 208 -6.00 12.03 3.26
CA GLN A 208 -4.98 12.97 2.76
C GLN A 208 -4.05 13.44 3.89
N TYR A 209 -4.59 13.78 5.07
CA TYR A 209 -3.79 14.12 6.24
C TYR A 209 -2.86 12.96 6.64
N SER A 210 -3.41 11.76 6.71
CA SER A 210 -2.64 10.56 7.04
C SER A 210 -1.56 10.26 5.98
N LEU A 211 -1.87 10.46 4.68
CA LEU A 211 -0.90 10.37 3.58
C LEU A 211 0.23 11.41 3.75
N ALA A 212 -0.08 12.63 4.17
CA ALA A 212 0.93 13.65 4.43
C ALA A 212 1.86 13.27 5.60
N CYS A 213 1.32 12.65 6.65
CA CYS A 213 2.13 12.07 7.73
C CYS A 213 3.05 10.96 7.21
N VAL A 214 2.55 10.05 6.37
CA VAL A 214 3.36 9.00 5.74
C VAL A 214 4.45 9.59 4.86
N VAL A 215 4.13 10.60 4.03
CA VAL A 215 5.12 11.28 3.17
C VAL A 215 6.22 11.92 3.99
N HIS A 216 5.86 12.62 5.08
CA HIS A 216 6.85 13.18 6.00
C HIS A 216 7.79 12.09 6.52
N GLU A 217 7.21 11.01 7.05
CA GLU A 217 8.00 9.94 7.64
C GLU A 217 8.91 9.23 6.62
N VAL A 218 8.44 8.99 5.41
CA VAL A 218 9.27 8.37 4.37
C VAL A 218 10.42 9.30 3.93
N LEU A 219 10.22 10.63 3.98
CA LEU A 219 11.27 11.62 3.70
C LEU A 219 12.28 11.78 4.84
N VAL A 220 11.83 11.73 6.09
CA VAL A 220 12.61 12.10 7.29
C VAL A 220 13.05 10.87 8.08
N GLY A 221 12.31 9.76 8.00
CA GLY A 221 12.52 8.53 8.80
C GLY A 221 11.64 8.46 10.05
N THR A 222 10.95 9.55 10.41
CA THR A 222 10.09 9.63 11.60
C THR A 222 8.78 10.35 11.28
N PRO A 223 7.66 10.01 11.95
CA PRO A 223 6.39 10.70 11.76
C PRO A 223 6.49 12.17 12.21
N PRO A 224 5.58 13.07 11.70
CA PRO A 224 5.67 14.51 11.95
C PRO A 224 5.48 14.89 13.41
N PHE A 225 4.75 14.07 14.17
CA PHE A 225 4.55 14.29 15.59
C PHE A 225 4.99 13.05 16.35
N GLN A 226 5.87 13.24 17.33
CA GLN A 226 6.39 12.19 18.22
C GLN A 226 6.21 12.63 19.65
N ARG A 227 5.51 11.84 20.45
CA ARG A 227 5.32 12.05 21.89
C ARG A 227 5.35 10.68 22.56
N GLU A 228 5.88 10.61 23.78
CA GLU A 228 5.88 9.38 24.57
C GLU A 228 4.47 9.07 25.11
N ASP A 229 3.73 10.11 25.48
CA ASP A 229 2.36 9.98 25.94
C ASP A 229 1.36 10.08 24.78
N HIS A 230 0.40 9.18 24.76
CA HIS A 230 -0.65 9.11 23.72
C HIS A 230 -1.56 10.35 23.72
N LEU A 231 -1.85 10.94 24.87
CA LEU A 231 -2.69 12.14 24.94
C LEU A 231 -1.94 13.36 24.42
N GLU A 232 -0.64 13.46 24.74
CA GLU A 232 0.21 14.50 24.15
C GLU A 232 0.34 14.37 22.64
N LEU A 233 0.42 13.12 22.11
CA LEU A 233 0.43 12.87 20.67
C LEU A 233 -0.88 13.31 20.02
N LEU A 234 -2.01 12.96 20.62
CA LEU A 234 -3.33 13.41 20.15
C LEU A 234 -3.46 14.94 20.19
N TRP A 235 -2.92 15.56 21.25
CA TRP A 235 -2.87 17.02 21.35
C TRP A 235 -2.04 17.63 20.24
N ALA A 236 -0.87 17.07 19.94
CA ALA A 236 0.01 17.55 18.87
C ALA A 236 -0.70 17.47 17.50
N HIS A 237 -1.40 16.38 17.20
CA HIS A 237 -2.21 16.28 15.99
C HIS A 237 -3.31 17.34 15.91
N GLN A 238 -3.90 17.75 17.05
CA GLN A 238 -4.97 18.74 17.11
C GLN A 238 -4.47 20.18 17.01
N TYR A 239 -3.32 20.49 17.63
CA TYR A 239 -2.96 21.87 17.92
C TYR A 239 -1.54 22.27 17.53
N ASP A 240 -0.56 21.35 17.57
CA ASP A 240 0.82 21.72 17.28
C ASP A 240 1.01 21.98 15.77
N PRO A 241 1.81 23.00 15.39
CA PRO A 241 2.18 23.21 13.99
C PRO A 241 2.98 22.03 13.47
N PRO A 242 2.81 21.65 12.19
CA PRO A 242 3.66 20.62 11.57
C PRO A 242 5.13 21.06 11.54
N PRO A 243 6.08 20.11 11.66
CA PRO A 243 7.50 20.40 11.52
C PRO A 243 7.83 20.89 10.10
N LEU A 244 8.95 21.60 9.96
CA LEU A 244 9.44 22.03 8.67
C LEU A 244 10.38 20.97 8.07
N LEU A 245 10.04 20.43 6.90
CA LEU A 245 10.86 19.46 6.18
C LEU A 245 12.27 19.99 5.92
N SER A 246 12.37 21.26 5.51
CA SER A 246 13.65 21.92 5.20
C SER A 246 14.61 22.01 6.38
N LYS A 247 14.10 21.95 7.62
CA LYS A 247 14.94 21.90 8.83
C LYS A 247 15.49 20.50 9.11
N GLU A 248 14.70 19.47 8.82
CA GLU A 248 15.07 18.07 9.07
C GLU A 248 15.84 17.48 7.88
N ARG A 249 15.53 17.96 6.67
CA ARG A 249 16.15 17.58 5.40
C ARG A 249 16.59 18.85 4.64
N PRO A 250 17.79 19.40 4.90
CA PRO A 250 18.28 20.63 4.28
C PRO A 250 18.44 20.57 2.75
N ASP A 251 18.44 19.37 2.17
CA ASP A 251 18.43 19.12 0.73
C ASP A 251 17.05 19.34 0.09
N ILE A 252 15.98 19.49 0.90
CA ILE A 252 14.62 19.75 0.46
C ILE A 252 14.39 21.28 0.41
N PRO A 253 13.88 21.82 -0.73
CA PRO A 253 13.56 23.25 -0.84
C PRO A 253 12.47 23.68 0.15
N ALA A 254 12.63 24.86 0.76
CA ALA A 254 11.68 25.40 1.75
C ALA A 254 10.23 25.53 1.22
N VAL A 255 10.03 25.66 -0.11
CA VAL A 255 8.69 25.67 -0.71
C VAL A 255 7.91 24.37 -0.46
N ALA A 256 8.59 23.26 -0.15
CA ALA A 256 7.93 22.00 0.22
C ALA A 256 7.32 22.07 1.63
N ASP A 257 7.81 22.95 2.51
CA ASP A 257 7.24 23.17 3.84
C ASP A 257 5.80 23.68 3.74
N ASP A 258 5.54 24.65 2.88
CA ASP A 258 4.20 25.22 2.67
C ASP A 258 3.22 24.16 2.16
N VAL A 259 3.70 23.30 1.26
CA VAL A 259 2.87 22.20 0.71
C VAL A 259 2.50 21.21 1.80
N LEU A 260 3.46 20.79 2.62
CA LEU A 260 3.20 19.83 3.68
C LEU A 260 2.37 20.45 4.81
N GLN A 261 2.65 21.69 5.19
CA GLN A 261 1.85 22.42 6.19
C GLN A 261 0.39 22.52 5.77
N ARG A 262 0.11 22.82 4.50
CA ARG A 262 -1.24 22.82 3.96
C ARG A 262 -1.89 21.44 4.03
N ALA A 263 -1.19 20.37 3.64
CA ALA A 263 -1.73 19.00 3.70
C ALA A 263 -2.00 18.54 5.14
N LEU A 264 -1.21 19.04 6.11
CA LEU A 264 -1.35 18.78 7.55
C LEU A 264 -2.17 19.87 8.29
N ALA A 265 -2.87 20.75 7.56
CA ALA A 265 -3.75 21.75 8.18
C ALA A 265 -4.79 21.09 9.08
N LYS A 266 -5.04 21.70 10.25
CA LYS A 266 -5.95 21.14 11.23
C LYS A 266 -7.41 21.14 10.73
N PRO A 267 -7.94 22.26 10.19
CA PRO A 267 -9.24 22.23 9.51
C PRO A 267 -9.13 21.48 8.17
N PRO A 268 -10.03 20.51 7.89
CA PRO A 268 -10.01 19.81 6.60
C PRO A 268 -10.19 20.74 5.38
N ASP A 269 -10.93 21.84 5.54
CA ASP A 269 -11.21 22.82 4.47
C ASP A 269 -9.97 23.59 4.01
N ASP A 270 -8.93 23.68 4.83
CA ASP A 270 -7.67 24.35 4.49
C ASP A 270 -6.71 23.43 3.70
N ARG A 271 -7.02 22.14 3.61
CA ARG A 271 -6.21 21.14 2.90
C ARG A 271 -6.43 21.21 1.38
N TYR A 272 -5.84 20.26 0.66
CA TYR A 272 -6.07 20.10 -0.78
C TYR A 272 -7.42 19.39 -1.04
N GLY A 273 -7.97 19.58 -2.23
CA GLY A 273 -9.25 18.97 -2.62
C GLY A 273 -9.18 17.45 -2.82
N SER A 274 -7.97 16.92 -3.14
CA SER A 274 -7.73 15.47 -3.30
C SER A 274 -6.31 15.08 -2.90
N CYS A 275 -6.06 13.77 -2.76
CA CYS A 275 -4.73 13.24 -2.51
C CYS A 275 -3.79 13.49 -3.71
N LEU A 276 -4.30 13.37 -4.93
CA LEU A 276 -3.54 13.63 -6.15
C LEU A 276 -3.15 15.11 -6.26
N GLU A 277 -4.02 16.03 -5.88
CA GLU A 277 -3.71 17.48 -5.87
C GLU A 277 -2.55 17.76 -4.90
N PHE A 278 -2.59 17.21 -3.69
CA PHE A 278 -1.50 17.31 -2.71
C PHE A 278 -0.18 16.81 -3.29
N VAL A 279 -0.16 15.59 -3.86
CA VAL A 279 1.07 14.99 -4.37
C VAL A 279 1.58 15.71 -5.61
N ALA A 280 0.71 16.28 -6.44
CA ALA A 280 1.10 17.12 -7.58
C ALA A 280 1.80 18.41 -7.10
N ALA A 281 1.27 19.08 -6.07
CA ALA A 281 1.90 20.25 -5.45
C ALA A 281 3.27 19.89 -4.85
N LEU A 282 3.35 18.77 -4.13
CA LEU A 282 4.60 18.27 -3.55
C LEU A 282 5.65 17.97 -4.63
N ARG A 283 5.27 17.34 -5.72
CA ARG A 283 6.16 17.06 -6.85
C ARG A 283 6.71 18.35 -7.45
N THR A 284 5.88 19.36 -7.61
CA THR A 284 6.31 20.68 -8.12
C THR A 284 7.30 21.35 -7.16
N ALA A 285 7.01 21.33 -5.87
CA ALA A 285 7.85 21.92 -4.83
C ALA A 285 9.22 21.23 -4.71
N LEU A 286 9.27 19.92 -4.92
CA LEU A 286 10.51 19.13 -4.88
C LEU A 286 11.28 19.10 -6.20
N GLY A 287 10.91 19.93 -7.19
CA GLY A 287 11.60 20.06 -8.49
C GLY A 287 11.36 18.90 -9.44
N GLY A 288 10.34 18.08 -9.19
CA GLY A 288 9.94 17.01 -10.10
C GLY A 288 9.27 17.58 -11.36
N ALA A 289 9.86 17.40 -12.54
CA ALA A 289 9.19 17.70 -13.80
C ALA A 289 7.87 16.93 -13.88
N ALA A 290 6.76 17.62 -14.19
CA ALA A 290 5.49 16.97 -14.47
C ALA A 290 5.71 15.90 -15.57
N PRO A 291 5.10 14.70 -15.47
CA PRO A 291 5.17 13.72 -16.54
C PRO A 291 4.65 14.39 -17.81
N ARG A 292 5.53 14.55 -18.81
CA ARG A 292 5.10 15.04 -20.12
C ARG A 292 4.01 14.08 -20.60
N ARG A 293 2.77 14.56 -20.71
CA ARG A 293 1.73 13.86 -21.46
C ARG A 293 2.32 13.59 -22.84
N ARG A 294 2.64 12.33 -23.12
CA ARG A 294 2.91 11.91 -24.49
C ARG A 294 1.61 12.17 -25.26
N THR A 295 1.57 13.24 -26.01
CA THR A 295 0.57 13.41 -27.05
C THR A 295 0.76 12.23 -28.00
N PRO A 296 -0.27 11.44 -28.30
CA PRO A 296 -0.13 10.42 -29.34
C PRO A 296 0.24 11.17 -30.62
N THR A 297 1.42 10.92 -31.14
CA THR A 297 1.78 11.37 -32.50
C THR A 297 0.89 10.56 -33.42
N LEU A 298 -0.08 11.22 -34.03
CA LEU A 298 -0.83 10.69 -35.16
C LEU A 298 0.20 10.38 -36.23
N VAL A 299 0.49 9.11 -36.43
CA VAL A 299 1.26 8.64 -37.57
C VAL A 299 0.35 8.82 -38.78
N ASP A 300 0.75 9.78 -39.64
CA ASP A 300 0.10 10.04 -40.92
C ASP A 300 0.28 8.79 -41.80
N GLU A 301 -0.78 8.03 -41.95
CA GLU A 301 -0.84 6.89 -42.87
C GLU A 301 -0.80 7.42 -44.30
N ARG A 302 0.42 7.55 -44.88
CA ARG A 302 0.57 7.59 -46.30
C ARG A 302 0.54 6.17 -46.83
N VAL A 303 -0.57 5.81 -47.40
CA VAL A 303 -0.74 4.66 -48.29
C VAL A 303 0.30 4.72 -49.43
N GLY A 304 1.23 3.78 -49.41
CA GLY A 304 2.16 3.51 -50.48
C GLY A 304 2.01 2.07 -50.96
N ALA A 305 1.68 1.95 -52.23
CA ALA A 305 1.33 0.72 -52.95
C ALA A 305 2.38 -0.39 -52.85
N LEU A 306 1.88 -1.63 -52.78
CA LEU A 306 2.63 -2.88 -52.94
C LEU A 306 3.18 -3.03 -54.37
N PRO A 307 4.29 -3.74 -54.54
CA PRO A 307 4.43 -4.66 -55.69
C PRO A 307 4.58 -6.12 -55.20
N ASP A 308 3.89 -6.97 -55.96
CA ASP A 308 3.97 -8.42 -56.01
C ASP A 308 5.39 -8.94 -56.30
N GLY A 309 5.68 -10.15 -55.81
CA GLY A 309 6.80 -10.93 -56.35
C GLY A 309 7.38 -11.99 -55.41
N SER A 310 6.80 -13.16 -55.43
CA SER A 310 7.35 -14.52 -55.24
C SER A 310 8.84 -14.70 -55.06
N ALA A 311 9.27 -15.50 -54.05
CA ALA A 311 10.06 -16.74 -54.18
C ALA A 311 10.73 -17.14 -52.85
N ASP A 312 10.37 -18.30 -52.30
CA ASP A 312 11.30 -19.15 -51.53
C ASP A 312 12.45 -19.64 -52.47
N PRO A 313 13.66 -19.96 -51.99
CA PRO A 313 13.86 -21.22 -51.28
C PRO A 313 14.98 -21.23 -50.22
N CYS A 314 14.85 -22.19 -49.31
CA CYS A 314 15.84 -22.96 -48.57
C CYS A 314 17.32 -22.76 -48.90
N GLY A 315 18.16 -22.58 -47.85
CA GLY A 315 19.62 -22.61 -47.98
C GLY A 315 20.31 -22.62 -46.62
N ASP A 316 20.69 -23.81 -46.17
CA ASP A 316 21.65 -24.09 -45.09
C ASP A 316 22.97 -23.33 -45.26
N ALA A 317 23.50 -22.73 -44.17
CA ALA A 317 24.96 -22.58 -44.03
C ALA A 317 25.32 -22.32 -42.54
N ARG A 318 26.05 -23.29 -41.99
CA ARG A 318 26.81 -23.23 -40.73
C ARG A 318 27.86 -22.13 -40.78
N GLY A 319 28.10 -21.45 -39.68
CA GLY A 319 29.21 -20.51 -39.51
C GLY A 319 29.41 -20.13 -38.06
N ASP A 320 30.33 -20.88 -37.39
CA ASP A 320 30.91 -20.54 -36.08
C ASP A 320 31.48 -19.11 -36.08
N ARG A 321 31.10 -18.32 -35.08
CA ARG A 321 31.96 -17.24 -34.55
C ARG A 321 31.70 -17.06 -33.07
N ALA A 322 32.72 -17.35 -32.25
CA ALA A 322 32.88 -16.97 -30.88
C ALA A 322 32.68 -15.46 -30.72
N VAL A 323 31.80 -15.05 -29.81
CA VAL A 323 31.66 -13.66 -29.36
C VAL A 323 32.08 -13.58 -27.91
N ASP A 324 33.10 -12.79 -27.67
CA ASP A 324 33.69 -12.38 -26.40
C ASP A 324 32.61 -11.99 -25.37
N ALA A 325 32.59 -12.68 -24.26
CA ALA A 325 31.79 -12.35 -23.09
C ALA A 325 32.45 -11.17 -22.37
N ARG A 326 31.86 -9.98 -22.46
CA ARG A 326 32.14 -8.89 -21.52
C ARG A 326 31.47 -9.20 -20.19
N PRO A 327 32.15 -8.97 -19.04
CA PRO A 327 31.54 -9.18 -17.73
C PRO A 327 30.42 -8.15 -17.51
N ASP A 328 29.29 -8.62 -16.96
CA ASP A 328 28.17 -7.78 -16.50
C ASP A 328 28.64 -6.75 -15.47
N PRO A 329 28.11 -5.52 -15.50
CA PRO A 329 28.42 -4.51 -14.49
C PRO A 329 27.92 -4.95 -13.10
N GLU A 330 28.76 -4.75 -12.09
CA GLU A 330 28.42 -5.01 -10.69
C GLU A 330 27.12 -4.27 -10.30
N PRO A 331 26.22 -4.95 -9.56
CA PRO A 331 25.00 -4.30 -9.07
C PRO A 331 25.34 -3.19 -8.06
N PRO A 332 24.56 -2.11 -8.03
CA PRO A 332 24.81 -1.00 -7.12
C PRO A 332 24.74 -1.46 -5.64
N ALA A 333 25.51 -0.80 -4.77
CA ALA A 333 25.74 -1.17 -3.37
C ALA A 333 24.50 -1.30 -2.48
N TRP A 334 23.31 -0.98 -2.98
CA TRP A 334 22.02 -1.16 -2.28
C TRP A 334 21.37 -2.53 -2.48
N ALA A 335 21.89 -3.38 -3.35
CA ALA A 335 21.41 -4.75 -3.54
C ALA A 335 22.12 -5.68 -2.54
N GLY A 336 21.57 -5.83 -1.33
CA GLY A 336 22.04 -6.80 -0.34
C GLY A 336 21.98 -8.24 -0.85
N PRO A 337 22.63 -9.21 -0.15
CA PRO A 337 22.87 -10.56 -0.65
C PRO A 337 21.57 -11.28 -0.99
N VAL A 338 21.49 -11.75 -2.22
CA VAL A 338 20.39 -12.60 -2.72
C VAL A 338 20.48 -13.93 -1.99
N PHE A 339 19.53 -14.21 -1.10
CA PHE A 339 19.34 -15.54 -0.54
C PHE A 339 18.95 -16.49 -1.68
N ARG A 340 19.88 -17.30 -2.11
CA ARG A 340 19.61 -18.43 -3.03
C ARG A 340 18.95 -19.53 -2.20
N GLY A 341 17.62 -19.61 -2.31
CA GLY A 341 16.90 -20.84 -1.96
C GLY A 341 17.18 -21.95 -2.98
N PRO A 342 16.91 -23.22 -2.66
CA PRO A 342 17.23 -24.35 -3.52
C PRO A 342 16.51 -24.24 -4.88
N ALA A 343 17.21 -24.63 -5.94
CA ALA A 343 16.81 -24.55 -7.34
C ALA A 343 15.41 -25.17 -7.57
N GLU A 344 14.44 -24.32 -7.89
CA GLU A 344 13.13 -24.77 -8.37
C GLU A 344 13.15 -24.93 -9.90
N SER A 345 12.47 -25.97 -10.33
CA SER A 345 12.19 -26.45 -11.68
C SER A 345 11.65 -25.34 -12.61
N PRO A 346 11.92 -25.37 -13.93
CA PRO A 346 11.65 -24.28 -14.89
C PRO A 346 10.17 -24.06 -15.29
N PHE A 347 9.20 -24.48 -14.47
CA PHE A 347 7.78 -24.45 -14.86
C PHE A 347 6.91 -23.36 -14.21
N ASN A 348 7.48 -22.39 -13.48
CA ASN A 348 6.68 -21.36 -12.79
C ASN A 348 6.99 -19.93 -13.25
N ARG A 349 7.06 -19.70 -14.55
CA ARG A 349 6.94 -18.35 -15.12
C ARG A 349 5.60 -18.25 -15.85
N ARG A 350 4.59 -17.79 -15.15
CA ARG A 350 3.38 -17.06 -15.58
C ARG A 350 2.31 -17.24 -14.51
N ILE A 351 2.01 -16.15 -13.87
CA ILE A 351 0.66 -15.63 -13.63
C ILE A 351 0.80 -14.55 -12.57
N MET A 352 0.86 -13.31 -13.06
CA MET A 352 0.44 -12.15 -12.26
C MET A 352 -1.08 -12.18 -12.22
N CYS A 353 -1.65 -12.08 -11.04
CA CYS A 353 -2.91 -11.41 -10.78
C CYS A 353 -2.63 -10.25 -9.87
#